data_bd7f6fd0a94d858e9ddcc47d3cfc1fdb
#
_entry.id   bd7f6fd0a94d858e9ddcc47d3cfc1fdb
#
_cell.length_a   1.000
_cell.length_b   1.000
_cell.length_c   1.000
_cell.angle_alpha   90.00
_cell.angle_beta   90.00
_cell.angle_gamma   90.00
#
_symmetry.space_group_name_H-M   'P 1'
#
loop_
_entity.id
_entity.type
_entity.pdbx_description
1 polymer ?
#
loop_
_entity_poly.entity_id
_entity_poly.type
_entity_poly.pdbx_seq_one_letter_code
_entity_poly.pdbx_strand_id
1 'polypeptide(L)'
;QADAASQDPHLFEHTVAMLEALPVPSIARLNGGVFGGATDLALACDFRVGVAGMELRMPAAHLGLHYYASGLRRYVSRLGLPAAKRLFLLAETLGGEELLRLGYLDALAADLPALDAQVQALAASLRAGAPLALRGMKLSLDEIARGEFDPARVREREAACAASAD
;
A
#
# COMPACT_ATOMS: atom_id res chain seq x y z
N GLN A 1 -3.51 30.21 18.49
CA GLN A 1 -2.52 30.13 17.41
C GLN A 1 -2.41 28.67 17.00
N ALA A 2 -3.10 28.28 15.93
CA ALA A 2 -2.93 26.97 15.31
C ALA A 2 -1.55 26.94 14.65
N ASP A 3 -0.80 25.90 14.95
CA ASP A 3 0.57 25.70 14.53
C ASP A 3 0.73 25.77 13.00
N ALA A 4 1.67 26.58 12.51
CA ALA A 4 1.98 26.73 11.08
C ALA A 4 2.40 25.42 10.40
N ALA A 5 2.74 24.38 11.17
CA ALA A 5 3.03 23.03 10.68
C ALA A 5 1.80 22.30 10.08
N SER A 6 0.57 22.78 10.36
CA SER A 6 -0.67 22.21 9.82
C SER A 6 -1.08 22.75 8.45
N GLN A 7 -0.24 23.55 7.79
CA GLN A 7 -0.56 24.26 6.54
C GLN A 7 0.18 23.77 5.30
N ASP A 8 0.95 22.69 5.38
CA ASP A 8 1.55 22.10 4.18
C ASP A 8 0.44 21.34 3.39
N PRO A 9 0.01 21.84 2.23
CA PRO A 9 -1.02 21.20 1.42
C PRO A 9 -0.58 19.81 0.92
N HIS A 10 0.71 19.50 0.97
CA HIS A 10 1.30 18.24 0.55
C HIS A 10 1.65 17.30 1.71
N LEU A 11 1.37 17.67 2.96
CA LEU A 11 1.74 16.89 4.14
C LEU A 11 1.23 15.43 4.06
N PHE A 12 -0.02 15.25 3.62
CA PHE A 12 -0.60 13.92 3.47
C PHE A 12 0.12 13.11 2.36
N GLU A 13 0.36 13.71 1.20
CA GLU A 13 1.11 13.10 0.11
C GLU A 13 2.52 12.66 0.57
N HIS A 14 3.25 13.55 1.26
CA HIS A 14 4.57 13.24 1.80
C HIS A 14 4.52 12.11 2.82
N THR A 15 3.52 12.10 3.72
CA THR A 15 3.34 11.05 4.71
C THR A 15 3.13 9.69 4.05
N VAL A 16 2.27 9.62 3.04
CA VAL A 16 2.00 8.37 2.30
C VAL A 16 3.24 7.93 1.51
N ALA A 17 3.96 8.86 0.90
CA ALA A 17 5.21 8.56 0.20
C ALA A 17 6.29 8.03 1.15
N MET A 18 6.41 8.58 2.36
CA MET A 18 7.32 8.07 3.38
C MET A 18 6.97 6.64 3.82
N LEU A 19 5.68 6.33 3.99
CA LEU A 19 5.22 4.99 4.31
C LEU A 19 5.58 3.99 3.20
N GLU A 20 5.32 4.35 1.94
CA GLU A 20 5.67 3.51 0.78
C GLU A 20 7.18 3.25 0.69
N ALA A 21 7.99 4.27 1.02
CA ALA A 21 9.45 4.21 0.95
C ALA A 21 10.13 3.53 2.16
N LEU A 22 9.37 3.07 3.16
CA LEU A 22 9.96 2.37 4.31
C LEU A 22 10.84 1.21 3.84
N PRO A 23 12.06 1.06 4.40
CA PRO A 23 12.98 0.00 3.97
C PRO A 23 12.60 -1.38 4.50
N VAL A 24 11.52 -1.48 5.26
CA VAL A 24 10.98 -2.72 5.81
C VAL A 24 9.59 -2.98 5.27
N PRO A 25 9.20 -4.24 5.04
CA PRO A 25 7.83 -4.56 4.66
C PRO A 25 6.82 -4.08 5.69
N SER A 26 5.71 -3.54 5.20
CA SER A 26 4.60 -2.99 5.98
C SER A 26 3.31 -3.75 5.73
N ILE A 27 2.48 -3.91 6.77
CA ILE A 27 1.20 -4.61 6.70
C ILE A 27 0.10 -3.68 7.21
N ALA A 28 -0.90 -3.40 6.37
CA ALA A 28 -2.12 -2.74 6.80
C ALA A 28 -3.11 -3.79 7.33
N ARG A 29 -3.45 -3.68 8.61
CA ARG A 29 -4.51 -4.44 9.27
C ARG A 29 -5.79 -3.64 9.23
N LEU A 30 -6.73 -4.02 8.36
CA LEU A 30 -7.95 -3.28 8.11
C LEU A 30 -9.14 -3.94 8.85
N ASN A 31 -9.45 -3.41 10.02
CA ASN A 31 -10.48 -3.93 10.92
C ASN A 31 -11.88 -3.31 10.71
N GLY A 32 -12.09 -2.62 9.61
CA GLY A 32 -13.35 -1.96 9.28
C GLY A 32 -13.25 -1.18 7.97
N GLY A 33 -14.18 -0.26 7.75
CA GLY A 33 -14.25 0.55 6.54
C GLY A 33 -13.07 1.48 6.35
N VAL A 34 -12.68 1.71 5.09
CA VAL A 34 -11.54 2.56 4.70
C VAL A 34 -12.03 3.61 3.70
N PHE A 35 -11.91 4.90 4.06
CA PHE A 35 -12.53 5.98 3.30
C PHE A 35 -11.55 7.11 2.98
N GLY A 36 -11.69 7.71 1.80
CA GLY A 36 -10.90 8.87 1.37
C GLY A 36 -9.39 8.60 1.41
N GLY A 37 -8.62 9.51 2.00
CA GLY A 37 -7.15 9.38 2.09
C GLY A 37 -6.65 8.10 2.76
N ALA A 38 -7.43 7.53 3.71
CA ALA A 38 -7.07 6.26 4.35
C ALA A 38 -6.95 5.10 3.35
N THR A 39 -7.67 5.17 2.22
CA THR A 39 -7.57 4.16 1.16
C THR A 39 -6.20 4.17 0.50
N ASP A 40 -5.58 5.34 0.33
CA ASP A 40 -4.23 5.45 -0.22
C ASP A 40 -3.15 5.10 0.82
N LEU A 41 -3.36 5.50 2.07
CA LEU A 41 -2.47 5.12 3.16
C LEU A 41 -2.35 3.61 3.29
N ALA A 42 -3.49 2.90 3.26
CA ALA A 42 -3.50 1.43 3.26
C ALA A 42 -2.86 0.85 1.99
N LEU A 43 -3.15 1.44 0.81
CA LEU A 43 -2.56 0.99 -0.45
C LEU A 43 -1.05 1.22 -0.52
N ALA A 44 -0.50 2.20 0.22
CA ALA A 44 0.94 2.44 0.31
C ALA A 44 1.69 1.36 1.12
N CYS A 45 1.00 0.60 1.98
CA CYS A 45 1.58 -0.57 2.62
C CYS A 45 1.86 -1.68 1.60
N ASP A 46 2.80 -2.57 1.92
CA ASP A 46 3.16 -3.69 1.03
C ASP A 46 2.04 -4.74 0.99
N PHE A 47 1.44 -5.03 2.15
CA PHE A 47 0.37 -6.00 2.30
C PHE A 47 -0.84 -5.40 3.02
N ARG A 48 -2.03 -5.90 2.70
CA ARG A 48 -3.32 -5.47 3.28
C ARG A 48 -4.17 -6.69 3.59
N VAL A 49 -4.52 -6.85 4.86
CA VAL A 49 -5.45 -7.89 5.31
C VAL A 49 -6.71 -7.20 5.81
N GLY A 50 -7.85 -7.52 5.20
CA GLY A 50 -9.15 -6.98 5.57
C GLY A 50 -10.00 -7.94 6.36
N VAL A 51 -11.09 -7.45 6.96
CA VAL A 51 -12.11 -8.25 7.66
C VAL A 51 -13.40 -8.29 6.85
N ALA A 52 -14.12 -9.40 6.92
CA ALA A 52 -15.43 -9.53 6.30
C ALA A 52 -16.39 -8.40 6.74
N GLY A 53 -17.20 -7.92 5.81
CA GLY A 53 -18.09 -6.78 6.03
C GLY A 53 -17.42 -5.41 5.94
N MET A 54 -16.09 -5.33 5.69
CA MET A 54 -15.46 -4.04 5.43
C MET A 54 -15.90 -3.44 4.09
N GLU A 55 -15.84 -2.13 4.02
CA GLU A 55 -16.12 -1.36 2.81
C GLU A 55 -14.99 -0.38 2.53
N LEU A 56 -14.80 -0.06 1.25
CA LEU A 56 -13.86 0.97 0.80
C LEU A 56 -14.55 1.95 -0.13
N ARG A 57 -14.27 3.25 0.04
CA ARG A 57 -14.73 4.28 -0.88
C ARG A 57 -13.71 5.41 -1.00
N MET A 58 -13.46 5.85 -2.25
CA MET A 58 -12.63 7.02 -2.57
C MET A 58 -13.50 8.13 -3.19
N PRO A 59 -14.07 9.05 -2.38
CA PRO A 59 -15.05 10.02 -2.86
C PRO A 59 -14.46 11.30 -3.46
N ALA A 60 -13.17 11.37 -3.78
CA ALA A 60 -12.47 12.60 -4.16
C ALA A 60 -13.20 13.39 -5.26
N ALA A 61 -13.60 12.76 -6.36
CA ALA A 61 -14.32 13.43 -7.45
C ALA A 61 -15.69 13.96 -7.01
N HIS A 62 -16.42 13.25 -6.16
CA HIS A 62 -17.71 13.71 -5.63
C HIS A 62 -17.59 14.88 -4.65
N LEU A 63 -16.39 15.12 -4.12
CA LEU A 63 -16.07 16.26 -3.25
C LEU A 63 -15.42 17.41 -4.03
N GLY A 64 -15.30 17.30 -5.36
CA GLY A 64 -14.65 18.30 -6.20
C GLY A 64 -13.12 18.34 -6.02
N LEU A 65 -12.51 17.30 -5.48
CA LEU A 65 -11.08 17.22 -5.23
C LEU A 65 -10.38 16.45 -6.34
N HIS A 66 -9.32 17.05 -6.89
CA HIS A 66 -8.35 16.32 -7.70
C HIS A 66 -7.32 15.64 -6.79
N TYR A 67 -7.05 14.36 -7.04
CA TYR A 67 -6.08 13.62 -6.23
C TYR A 67 -4.64 13.87 -6.71
N TYR A 68 -3.65 13.74 -5.82
CA TYR A 68 -2.25 14.00 -6.12
C TYR A 68 -1.62 12.90 -6.99
N ALA A 69 -0.56 13.28 -7.73
CA ALA A 69 0.01 12.45 -8.80
C ALA A 69 0.58 11.10 -8.31
N SER A 70 1.31 11.11 -7.18
CA SER A 70 1.91 9.89 -6.61
C SER A 70 0.84 8.88 -6.17
N GLY A 71 -0.30 9.36 -5.61
CA GLY A 71 -1.44 8.54 -5.28
C GLY A 71 -2.09 7.93 -6.53
N LEU A 72 -2.45 8.75 -7.52
CA LEU A 72 -3.04 8.24 -8.77
C LEU A 72 -2.16 7.17 -9.43
N ARG A 73 -0.85 7.40 -9.48
CA ARG A 73 0.12 6.42 -10.00
C ARG A 73 0.06 5.11 -9.20
N ARG A 74 0.01 5.18 -7.86
CA ARG A 74 -0.05 4.00 -6.98
C ARG A 74 -1.28 3.15 -7.26
N TYR A 75 -2.46 3.77 -7.39
CA TYR A 75 -3.68 3.04 -7.75
C TYR A 75 -3.57 2.38 -9.13
N VAL A 76 -3.06 3.09 -10.13
CA VAL A 76 -2.92 2.52 -11.48
C VAL A 76 -1.89 1.38 -11.50
N SER A 77 -0.73 1.53 -10.84
CA SER A 77 0.31 0.51 -10.82
C SER A 77 -0.08 -0.74 -10.05
N ARG A 78 -0.84 -0.59 -8.95
CA ARG A 78 -1.18 -1.71 -8.06
C ARG A 78 -2.50 -2.39 -8.40
N LEU A 79 -3.49 -1.65 -8.93
CA LEU A 79 -4.84 -2.17 -9.21
C LEU A 79 -5.20 -2.18 -10.69
N GLY A 80 -4.39 -1.54 -11.53
CA GLY A 80 -4.69 -1.32 -12.92
C GLY A 80 -5.65 -0.16 -13.17
N LEU A 81 -5.64 0.36 -14.38
CA LEU A 81 -6.43 1.52 -14.80
C LEU A 81 -7.96 1.34 -14.63
N PRO A 82 -8.56 0.16 -14.97
CA PRO A 82 -10.01 -0.02 -14.80
C PRO A 82 -10.48 0.12 -13.35
N ALA A 83 -9.80 -0.52 -12.40
CA ALA A 83 -10.15 -0.42 -10.98
C ALA A 83 -9.91 1.00 -10.43
N ALA A 84 -8.81 1.65 -10.80
CA ALA A 84 -8.55 3.04 -10.43
C ALA A 84 -9.68 3.97 -10.92
N LYS A 85 -10.16 3.81 -12.16
CA LYS A 85 -11.30 4.60 -12.68
C LYS A 85 -12.60 4.37 -11.91
N ARG A 86 -12.93 3.13 -11.54
CA ARG A 86 -14.11 2.83 -10.71
C ARG A 86 -14.05 3.58 -9.38
N LEU A 87 -12.91 3.53 -8.71
CA LEU A 87 -12.72 4.18 -7.42
C LEU A 87 -12.76 5.70 -7.52
N PHE A 88 -11.98 6.30 -8.42
CA PHE A 88 -11.85 7.76 -8.48
C PHE A 88 -12.99 8.46 -9.22
N LEU A 89 -13.50 7.90 -10.34
CA LEU A 89 -14.50 8.60 -11.17
C LEU A 89 -15.93 8.28 -10.73
N LEU A 90 -16.19 7.04 -10.31
CA LEU A 90 -17.52 6.62 -9.87
C LEU A 90 -17.70 6.74 -8.36
N ALA A 91 -16.61 6.88 -7.60
CA ALA A 91 -16.60 6.81 -6.13
C ALA A 91 -17.38 5.60 -5.61
N GLU A 92 -17.21 4.46 -6.28
CA GLU A 92 -17.91 3.23 -5.99
C GLU A 92 -17.55 2.72 -4.60
N THR A 93 -18.53 2.26 -3.84
CA THR A 93 -18.29 1.58 -2.57
C THR A 93 -18.06 0.10 -2.87
N LEU A 94 -16.88 -0.41 -2.53
CA LEU A 94 -16.48 -1.80 -2.77
C LEU A 94 -16.41 -2.56 -1.45
N GLY A 95 -17.02 -3.74 -1.42
CA GLY A 95 -16.93 -4.66 -0.28
C GLY A 95 -15.65 -5.51 -0.30
N GLY A 96 -15.35 -6.17 0.82
CA GLY A 96 -14.12 -6.94 1.02
C GLY A 96 -13.83 -7.99 -0.06
N GLU A 97 -14.84 -8.74 -0.51
CA GLU A 97 -14.69 -9.76 -1.57
C GLU A 97 -14.26 -9.14 -2.91
N GLU A 98 -14.86 -8.02 -3.29
CA GLU A 98 -14.49 -7.30 -4.51
C GLU A 98 -13.09 -6.70 -4.38
N LEU A 99 -12.73 -6.17 -3.21
CA LEU A 99 -11.39 -5.65 -2.92
C LEU A 99 -10.32 -6.75 -3.00
N LEU A 100 -10.62 -7.96 -2.53
CA LEU A 100 -9.76 -9.13 -2.69
C LEU A 100 -9.61 -9.50 -4.17
N ARG A 101 -10.71 -9.55 -4.91
CA ARG A 101 -10.71 -9.87 -6.35
C ARG A 101 -9.93 -8.87 -7.19
N LEU A 102 -9.96 -7.60 -6.83
CA LEU A 102 -9.21 -6.52 -7.52
C LEU A 102 -7.73 -6.46 -7.12
N GLY A 103 -7.29 -7.22 -6.11
CA GLY A 103 -5.94 -7.15 -5.59
C GLY A 103 -5.67 -5.94 -4.69
N TYR A 104 -6.72 -5.24 -4.23
CA TYR A 104 -6.55 -4.24 -3.19
C TYR A 104 -6.23 -4.91 -1.84
N LEU A 105 -6.89 -6.01 -1.51
CA LEU A 105 -6.57 -6.86 -0.37
C LEU A 105 -5.74 -8.07 -0.81
N ASP A 106 -4.80 -8.48 0.03
CA ASP A 106 -4.02 -9.71 -0.13
C ASP A 106 -4.74 -10.89 0.56
N ALA A 107 -5.55 -10.61 1.58
CA ALA A 107 -6.39 -11.59 2.26
C ALA A 107 -7.62 -10.93 2.89
N LEU A 108 -8.68 -11.74 3.08
CA LEU A 108 -9.93 -11.34 3.74
C LEU A 108 -10.24 -12.34 4.85
N ALA A 109 -10.21 -11.87 6.09
CA ALA A 109 -10.49 -12.66 7.27
C ALA A 109 -11.99 -12.67 7.59
N ALA A 110 -12.49 -13.76 8.15
CA ALA A 110 -13.92 -13.91 8.49
C ALA A 110 -14.34 -13.00 9.67
N ASP A 111 -13.43 -12.77 10.62
CA ASP A 111 -13.66 -11.97 11.83
C ASP A 111 -12.35 -11.34 12.34
N LEU A 112 -12.43 -10.57 13.42
CA LEU A 112 -11.26 -9.90 14.01
C LEU A 112 -10.19 -10.86 14.57
N PRO A 113 -10.54 -11.97 15.26
CA PRO A 113 -9.55 -12.97 15.66
C PRO A 113 -8.82 -13.60 14.47
N ALA A 114 -9.53 -13.94 13.40
CA ALA A 114 -8.94 -14.48 12.18
C ALA A 114 -8.05 -13.43 11.47
N LEU A 115 -8.47 -12.15 11.48
CA LEU A 115 -7.66 -11.04 10.97
C LEU A 115 -6.32 -10.95 11.71
N ASP A 116 -6.35 -11.00 13.05
CA ASP A 116 -5.14 -10.96 13.87
C ASP A 116 -4.22 -12.16 13.59
N ALA A 117 -4.79 -13.36 13.48
CA ALA A 117 -4.04 -14.57 13.16
C ALA A 117 -3.37 -14.49 11.78
N GLN A 118 -4.07 -14.00 10.76
CA GLN A 118 -3.51 -13.84 9.41
C GLN A 118 -2.38 -12.79 9.37
N VAL A 119 -2.57 -11.65 10.03
CA VAL A 119 -1.53 -10.60 10.13
C VAL A 119 -0.29 -11.14 10.83
N GLN A 120 -0.45 -11.89 11.94
CA GLN A 120 0.67 -12.49 12.66
C GLN A 120 1.39 -13.55 11.82
N ALA A 121 0.67 -14.38 11.08
CA ALA A 121 1.27 -15.38 10.17
C ALA A 121 2.08 -14.70 9.06
N LEU A 122 1.54 -13.65 8.45
CA LEU A 122 2.23 -12.87 7.43
C LEU A 122 3.50 -12.20 7.99
N ALA A 123 3.39 -11.57 9.16
CA ALA A 123 4.54 -10.97 9.84
C ALA A 123 5.61 -12.00 10.23
N ALA A 124 5.20 -13.22 10.64
CA ALA A 124 6.13 -14.32 10.90
C ALA A 124 6.86 -14.77 9.65
N SER A 125 6.14 -14.91 8.52
CA SER A 125 6.73 -15.24 7.22
C SER A 125 7.75 -14.20 6.78
N LEU A 126 7.43 -12.90 6.91
CA LEU A 126 8.38 -11.83 6.58
C LEU A 126 9.63 -11.86 7.49
N ARG A 127 9.46 -12.11 8.79
CA ARG A 127 10.60 -12.21 9.73
C ARG A 127 11.51 -13.41 9.47
N ALA A 128 11.02 -14.45 8.80
CA ALA A 128 11.84 -15.60 8.41
C ALA A 128 12.74 -15.34 7.19
N GLY A 129 12.51 -14.26 6.45
CA GLY A 129 13.34 -13.88 5.32
C GLY A 129 14.59 -13.11 5.73
N ALA A 130 15.66 -13.22 4.94
CA ALA A 130 16.91 -12.48 5.11
C ALA A 130 16.66 -10.95 4.97
N PRO A 131 17.02 -10.13 5.98
CA PRO A 131 16.66 -8.72 6.02
C PRO A 131 17.16 -7.91 4.82
N LEU A 132 18.39 -8.14 4.39
CA LEU A 132 18.97 -7.47 3.22
C LEU A 132 18.21 -7.82 1.92
N ALA A 133 17.88 -9.09 1.75
CA ALA A 133 17.16 -9.57 0.58
C ALA A 133 15.73 -8.99 0.54
N LEU A 134 15.00 -9.02 1.66
CA LEU A 134 13.66 -8.42 1.76
C LEU A 134 13.68 -6.94 1.42
N ARG A 135 14.60 -6.18 2.02
CA ARG A 135 14.77 -4.75 1.75
C ARG A 135 15.13 -4.49 0.28
N GLY A 136 16.10 -5.21 -0.25
CA GLY A 136 16.57 -5.04 -1.62
C GLY A 136 15.49 -5.33 -2.64
N MET A 137 14.76 -6.45 -2.47
CA MET A 137 13.65 -6.82 -3.35
C MET A 137 12.48 -5.85 -3.27
N LYS A 138 12.07 -5.42 -2.06
CA LYS A 138 11.02 -4.40 -1.90
C LYS A 138 11.36 -3.14 -2.68
N LEU A 139 12.55 -2.56 -2.47
CA LEU A 139 12.98 -1.35 -3.16
C LEU A 139 13.00 -1.54 -4.68
N SER A 140 13.48 -2.68 -5.18
CA SER A 140 13.53 -2.95 -6.62
C SER A 140 12.13 -3.09 -7.22
N LEU A 141 11.22 -3.78 -6.53
CA LEU A 141 9.82 -3.92 -6.97
C LEU A 141 9.10 -2.56 -7.01
N ASP A 142 9.30 -1.72 -5.99
CA ASP A 142 8.70 -0.39 -5.94
C ASP A 142 9.28 0.54 -7.03
N GLU A 143 10.59 0.48 -7.31
CA GLU A 143 11.23 1.21 -8.43
C GLU A 143 10.65 0.77 -9.78
N ILE A 144 10.48 -0.53 -10.00
CA ILE A 144 9.84 -1.08 -11.21
C ILE A 144 8.40 -0.56 -11.34
N ALA A 145 7.62 -0.61 -10.26
CA ALA A 145 6.23 -0.14 -10.25
C ALA A 145 6.11 1.38 -10.51
N ARG A 146 7.17 2.15 -10.20
CA ARG A 146 7.25 3.58 -10.49
C ARG A 146 7.79 3.92 -11.88
N GLY A 147 8.30 2.93 -12.62
CA GLY A 147 9.00 3.17 -13.88
C GLY A 147 10.41 3.75 -13.70
N GLU A 148 10.99 3.63 -12.52
CA GLU A 148 12.33 4.13 -12.15
C GLU A 148 13.39 3.01 -12.17
N PHE A 149 13.13 1.95 -12.90
CA PHE A 149 13.97 0.75 -12.93
C PHE A 149 15.40 1.04 -13.43
N ASP A 150 16.39 0.68 -12.61
CA ASP A 150 17.80 0.73 -12.94
C ASP A 150 18.46 -0.65 -12.73
N PRO A 151 18.83 -1.36 -13.81
CA PRO A 151 19.48 -2.66 -13.71
C PRO A 151 20.79 -2.65 -12.92
N ALA A 152 21.53 -1.53 -12.89
CA ALA A 152 22.77 -1.44 -12.13
C ALA A 152 22.51 -1.50 -10.63
N ARG A 153 21.52 -0.74 -10.14
CA ARG A 153 21.09 -0.78 -8.72
C ARG A 153 20.61 -2.15 -8.29
N VAL A 154 19.89 -2.87 -9.18
CA VAL A 154 19.44 -4.24 -8.86
C VAL A 154 20.63 -5.16 -8.69
N ARG A 155 21.62 -5.12 -9.60
CA ARG A 155 22.86 -5.91 -9.48
C ARG A 155 23.68 -5.57 -8.24
N GLU A 156 23.73 -4.31 -7.83
CA GLU A 156 24.38 -3.91 -6.58
C GLU A 156 23.72 -4.55 -5.36
N ARG A 157 22.37 -4.60 -5.32
CA ARG A 157 21.62 -5.24 -4.24
C ARG A 157 21.80 -6.76 -4.25
N GLU A 158 21.82 -7.39 -5.43
CA GLU A 158 22.12 -8.83 -5.58
C GLU A 158 23.52 -9.15 -5.03
N ALA A 159 24.53 -8.37 -5.41
CA ALA A 159 25.90 -8.54 -4.94
C ALA A 159 26.03 -8.34 -3.42
N ALA A 160 25.33 -7.35 -2.86
CA ALA A 160 25.30 -7.10 -1.43
C ALA A 160 24.69 -8.27 -0.65
N CYS A 161 23.59 -8.85 -1.16
CA CYS A 161 22.97 -10.04 -0.56
C CYS A 161 23.87 -11.27 -0.63
N ALA A 162 24.53 -11.49 -1.77
CA ALA A 162 25.45 -12.63 -1.96
C ALA A 162 26.70 -12.54 -1.06
N ALA A 163 27.12 -11.32 -0.69
CA ALA A 163 28.25 -11.09 0.20
C ALA A 163 27.87 -11.06 1.69
N SER A 164 26.56 -11.10 2.01
CA SER A 164 26.06 -11.10 3.38
C SER A 164 26.07 -12.51 3.98
N ALA A 165 26.16 -12.58 5.31
CA ALA A 165 25.97 -13.82 6.08
C ALA A 165 24.50 -14.02 6.53
N ASP A 166 23.58 -13.20 6.03
CA ASP A 166 22.13 -13.25 6.34
C ASP A 166 21.46 -14.47 5.70
#